data_d9bf261cfbe3b06b5076a4be4e042301
#
_entry.id   d9bf261cfbe3b06b5076a4be4e042301
#
_cell.length_a   1.000
_cell.length_b   1.000
_cell.length_c   1.000
_cell.angle_alpha   90.00
_cell.angle_beta   90.00
_cell.angle_gamma   90.00
#
_symmetry.space_group_name_H-M   'P 1'
#
loop_
_entity.id
_entity.type
_entity.pdbx_description
1 polymer ?
#
loop_
_entity_poly.entity_id
_entity_poly.type
_entity_poly.pdbx_seq_one_letter_code
_entity_poly.pdbx_strand_id
1 'polypeptide(L)'
;MAGKTLTRADLAEAVYLKVGLSRSESAELVEMIIDEICEAVVRGETVKLSSFATFNVRSKAERVGRNPKTGVEVPITPRRVISFKASNVLKQRVLDGYKSRR
;
A
#
# COMPACT_ATOMS: atom_id res chain seq x y z
N MET A 1 6.06 -17.33 13.30
CA MET A 1 4.89 -17.04 14.08
C MET A 1 4.15 -15.81 13.60
N ALA A 2 2.86 -15.87 13.62
CA ALA A 2 2.08 -14.73 13.24
C ALA A 2 2.44 -13.54 14.11
N GLY A 3 2.88 -12.49 13.51
CA GLY A 3 3.21 -11.31 14.22
C GLY A 3 1.98 -10.47 14.48
N LYS A 4 2.19 -9.38 15.12
CA LYS A 4 1.14 -8.42 15.28
C LYS A 4 1.06 -7.55 14.03
N THR A 5 -0.07 -6.92 13.85
CA THR A 5 -0.30 -6.01 12.74
C THR A 5 0.14 -4.61 13.14
N LEU A 6 0.91 -3.96 12.27
CA LEU A 6 1.27 -2.57 12.47
C LEU A 6 0.10 -1.72 12.00
N THR A 7 -0.42 -0.88 12.88
CA THR A 7 -1.58 -0.04 12.58
C THR A 7 -1.19 1.43 12.52
N ARG A 8 -2.15 2.28 12.13
CA ARG A 8 -1.93 3.73 12.15
C ARG A 8 -1.59 4.22 13.56
N ALA A 9 -2.22 3.65 14.57
CA ALA A 9 -1.94 4.00 15.95
C ALA A 9 -0.49 3.70 16.33
N ASP A 10 0.02 2.56 15.83
CA ASP A 10 1.41 2.19 16.06
C ASP A 10 2.37 3.17 15.39
N LEU A 11 2.03 3.62 14.18
CA LEU A 11 2.83 4.62 13.48
C LEU A 11 2.83 5.94 14.24
N ALA A 12 1.66 6.36 14.73
CA ALA A 12 1.54 7.59 15.50
C ALA A 12 2.37 7.50 16.80
N GLU A 13 2.36 6.36 17.44
CA GLU A 13 3.15 6.16 18.64
C GLU A 13 4.65 6.25 18.33
N ALA A 14 5.09 5.68 17.23
CA ALA A 14 6.49 5.77 16.82
C ALA A 14 6.90 7.22 16.56
N VAL A 15 6.04 7.99 15.89
CA VAL A 15 6.31 9.41 15.68
C VAL A 15 6.39 10.16 16.99
N TYR A 16 5.45 9.89 17.89
CA TYR A 16 5.43 10.52 19.21
C TYR A 16 6.75 10.27 19.95
N LEU A 17 7.21 9.03 19.95
CA LEU A 17 8.41 8.66 20.70
C LEU A 17 9.70 9.19 20.07
N LYS A 18 9.74 9.32 18.74
CA LYS A 18 10.99 9.62 18.05
C LYS A 18 11.12 11.08 17.63
N VAL A 19 10.01 11.77 17.42
CA VAL A 19 10.04 13.13 16.86
C VAL A 19 9.83 14.19 17.93
N GLY A 20 9.11 13.86 18.99
CA GLY A 20 8.89 14.80 20.08
C GLY A 20 7.66 15.69 19.92
N LEU A 21 6.77 15.31 19.02
CA LEU A 21 5.48 15.99 18.88
C LEU A 21 4.51 15.49 19.94
N SER A 22 3.41 16.22 20.14
CA SER A 22 2.35 15.74 21.01
C SER A 22 1.69 14.51 20.39
N ARG A 23 0.89 13.79 21.17
CA ARG A 23 0.20 12.62 20.64
C ARG A 23 -0.79 12.98 19.57
N SER A 24 -1.53 14.08 19.73
CA SER A 24 -2.47 14.49 18.70
C SER A 24 -1.76 14.94 17.44
N GLU A 25 -0.67 15.68 17.57
CA GLU A 25 0.10 16.10 16.41
C GLU A 25 0.72 14.90 15.67
N SER A 26 1.17 13.91 16.43
CA SER A 26 1.74 12.69 15.83
C SER A 26 0.68 11.94 15.03
N ALA A 27 -0.52 11.81 15.56
CA ALA A 27 -1.62 11.16 14.86
C ALA A 27 -2.01 11.92 13.60
N GLU A 28 -2.08 13.25 13.70
CA GLU A 28 -2.41 14.09 12.55
C GLU A 28 -1.35 13.97 11.45
N LEU A 29 -0.08 13.91 11.82
CA LEU A 29 1.00 13.78 10.86
C LEU A 29 0.90 12.45 10.10
N VAL A 30 0.64 11.35 10.79
CA VAL A 30 0.47 10.05 10.16
C VAL A 30 -0.72 10.08 9.20
N GLU A 31 -1.86 10.65 9.64
CA GLU A 31 -3.04 10.76 8.79
C GLU A 31 -2.75 11.59 7.54
N MET A 32 -2.03 12.70 7.70
CA MET A 32 -1.69 13.56 6.58
C MET A 32 -0.85 12.83 5.54
N ILE A 33 0.13 12.05 5.97
CA ILE A 33 0.99 11.31 5.05
C ILE A 33 0.18 10.27 4.28
N ILE A 34 -0.65 9.52 4.98
CA ILE A 34 -1.47 8.49 4.36
C ILE A 34 -2.47 9.11 3.39
N ASP A 35 -3.09 10.22 3.79
CA ASP A 35 -4.05 10.92 2.93
C ASP A 35 -3.39 11.44 1.65
N GLU A 36 -2.16 11.95 1.73
CA GLU A 36 -1.43 12.41 0.55
C GLU A 36 -1.20 11.27 -0.44
N ILE A 37 -0.83 10.10 0.07
CA ILE A 37 -0.65 8.92 -0.77
C ILE A 37 -1.98 8.51 -1.39
N CYS A 38 -3.04 8.48 -0.60
CA CYS A 38 -4.37 8.09 -1.06
C CYS A 38 -4.88 9.04 -2.15
N GLU A 39 -4.71 10.34 -1.96
CA GLU A 39 -5.19 11.31 -2.93
C GLU A 39 -4.46 11.20 -4.26
N ALA A 40 -3.14 10.97 -4.21
CA ALA A 40 -2.38 10.77 -5.43
C ALA A 40 -2.87 9.53 -6.19
N VAL A 41 -3.09 8.45 -5.48
CA VAL A 41 -3.59 7.20 -6.07
C VAL A 41 -4.98 7.40 -6.65
N VAL A 42 -5.84 8.12 -5.95
CA VAL A 42 -7.20 8.41 -6.43
C VAL A 42 -7.16 9.21 -7.73
N ARG A 43 -6.21 10.12 -7.87
CA ARG A 43 -6.03 10.88 -9.11
C ARG A 43 -5.41 10.04 -10.24
N GLY A 44 -4.99 8.82 -9.94
CA GLY A 44 -4.37 7.94 -10.93
C GLY A 44 -2.86 8.11 -11.04
N GLU A 45 -2.24 8.80 -10.09
CA GLU A 45 -0.81 9.04 -10.12
C GLU A 45 -0.06 7.88 -9.45
N THR A 46 1.10 7.56 -10.01
CA THR A 46 1.98 6.58 -9.37
C THR A 46 2.66 7.24 -8.17
N VAL A 47 2.68 6.54 -7.05
CA VAL A 47 3.41 7.00 -5.86
C VAL A 47 4.66 6.17 -5.72
N LYS A 48 5.81 6.83 -5.75
CA LYS A 48 7.10 6.14 -5.70
C LYS A 48 7.88 6.62 -4.49
N LEU A 49 8.09 5.72 -3.55
CA LEU A 49 8.85 6.01 -2.33
C LEU A 49 10.16 5.26 -2.41
N SER A 50 11.23 5.99 -2.71
CA SER A 50 12.56 5.40 -2.93
C SER A 50 12.97 4.49 -1.78
N SER A 51 13.53 3.34 -2.12
CA SER A 51 14.02 2.33 -1.17
C SER A 51 12.91 1.68 -0.34
N PHE A 52 11.65 2.00 -0.61
CA PHE A 52 10.54 1.39 0.08
C PHE A 52 9.63 0.64 -0.91
N ALA A 53 8.86 1.38 -1.69
CA ALA A 53 7.86 0.73 -2.56
C ALA A 53 7.33 1.70 -3.59
N THR A 54 6.63 1.14 -4.57
CA THR A 54 5.90 1.90 -5.57
C THR A 54 4.45 1.45 -5.56
N PHE A 55 3.54 2.41 -5.53
CA PHE A 55 2.11 2.14 -5.68
C PHE A 55 1.74 2.52 -7.10
N ASN A 56 1.39 1.52 -7.90
CA ASN A 56 1.01 1.73 -9.30
C ASN A 56 -0.49 1.71 -9.42
N VAL A 57 -1.01 2.61 -10.25
CA VAL A 57 -2.44 2.66 -10.56
C VAL A 57 -2.59 2.32 -12.02
N ARG A 58 -3.44 1.37 -12.32
CA ARG A 58 -3.70 0.94 -13.69
C ARG A 58 -5.18 1.00 -13.98
N SER A 59 -5.51 1.60 -15.11
CA SER A 59 -6.89 1.62 -15.59
C SER A 59 -7.09 0.41 -16.47
N LYS A 60 -8.13 -0.36 -16.17
CA LYS A 60 -8.51 -1.50 -17.00
C LYS A 60 -9.76 -1.17 -17.75
N ALA A 61 -9.68 -1.22 -19.08
CA ALA A 61 -10.80 -0.89 -19.94
C ALA A 61 -11.87 -1.97 -19.87
N GLU A 62 -13.07 -1.60 -20.30
CA GLU A 62 -14.15 -2.56 -20.45
C GLU A 62 -13.73 -3.69 -21.39
N ARG A 63 -14.08 -4.88 -21.04
CA ARG A 63 -13.78 -6.05 -21.86
C ARG A 63 -14.89 -7.08 -21.68
N VAL A 64 -14.90 -8.08 -22.58
CA VAL A 64 -15.85 -9.16 -22.49
C VAL A 64 -15.17 -10.37 -21.89
N GLY A 65 -15.73 -10.87 -20.80
CA GLY A 65 -15.29 -12.10 -20.19
C GLY A 65 -16.22 -13.24 -20.58
N ARG A 66 -15.88 -14.44 -20.22
CA ARG A 66 -16.70 -15.60 -20.51
C ARG A 66 -16.86 -16.42 -19.23
N ASN A 67 -18.11 -16.81 -18.96
CA ASN A 67 -18.39 -17.69 -17.85
C ASN A 67 -17.95 -19.10 -18.21
N PRO A 68 -17.01 -19.69 -17.50
CA PRO A 68 -16.49 -21.02 -17.88
C PRO A 68 -17.51 -22.14 -17.75
N LYS A 69 -18.57 -21.96 -16.98
CA LYS A 69 -19.61 -22.99 -16.82
C LYS A 69 -20.63 -22.95 -17.94
N THR A 70 -21.01 -21.76 -18.37
CA THR A 70 -22.09 -21.62 -19.35
C THR A 70 -21.59 -21.21 -20.73
N GLY A 71 -20.36 -20.71 -20.83
CA GLY A 71 -19.83 -20.18 -22.05
C GLY A 71 -20.42 -18.83 -22.46
N VAL A 72 -21.26 -18.25 -21.61
CA VAL A 72 -21.91 -16.97 -21.89
C VAL A 72 -20.92 -15.83 -21.68
N GLU A 73 -20.90 -14.89 -22.62
CA GLU A 73 -20.06 -13.71 -22.52
C GLU A 73 -20.67 -12.74 -21.51
N VAL A 74 -19.81 -12.22 -20.62
CA VAL A 74 -20.21 -11.29 -19.59
C VAL A 74 -19.33 -10.05 -19.68
N PRO A 75 -19.91 -8.86 -19.82
CA PRO A 75 -19.11 -7.64 -19.87
C PRO A 75 -18.43 -7.38 -18.54
N ILE A 76 -17.16 -6.98 -18.59
CA ILE A 76 -16.39 -6.59 -17.42
C ILE A 76 -16.23 -5.08 -17.49
N THR A 77 -16.77 -4.39 -16.47
CA THR A 77 -16.78 -2.93 -16.47
C THR A 77 -15.37 -2.36 -16.37
N PRO A 78 -15.14 -1.17 -16.93
CA PRO A 78 -13.88 -0.47 -16.73
C PRO A 78 -13.64 -0.22 -15.23
N ARG A 79 -12.41 -0.31 -14.82
CA ARG A 79 -12.07 -0.07 -13.41
C ARG A 79 -10.61 0.36 -13.29
N ARG A 80 -10.31 0.94 -12.14
CA ARG A 80 -8.96 1.30 -11.79
C ARG A 80 -8.50 0.39 -10.66
N VAL A 81 -7.31 -0.15 -10.79
CA VAL A 81 -6.74 -1.05 -9.79
C VAL A 81 -5.43 -0.49 -9.29
N ILE A 82 -5.11 -0.80 -8.05
CA ILE A 82 -3.86 -0.38 -7.43
C ILE A 82 -3.03 -1.63 -7.12
N SER A 83 -1.72 -1.51 -7.30
CA SER A 83 -0.81 -2.57 -6.91
C SER A 83 0.36 -1.98 -6.12
N PHE A 84 0.85 -2.76 -5.17
CA PHE A 84 2.01 -2.43 -4.35
C PHE A 84 3.19 -3.25 -4.82
N LYS A 85 4.31 -2.56 -5.09
CA LYS A 85 5.53 -3.24 -5.50
C LYS A 85 6.65 -2.83 -4.56
N ALA A 86 7.14 -3.77 -3.77
CA ALA A 86 8.24 -3.51 -2.85
C ALA A 86 9.52 -3.22 -3.62
N SER A 87 10.35 -2.33 -3.09
CA SER A 87 11.66 -2.06 -3.67
C SER A 87 12.59 -3.24 -3.43
N ASN A 88 13.65 -3.32 -4.21
CA ASN A 88 14.67 -4.37 -4.00
C ASN A 88 15.31 -4.22 -2.63
N VAL A 89 15.48 -2.99 -2.16
CA VAL A 89 16.03 -2.72 -0.84
C VAL A 89 15.12 -3.30 0.24
N LEU A 90 13.81 -3.05 0.13
CA LEU A 90 12.86 -3.57 1.09
C LEU A 90 12.81 -5.09 1.07
N LYS A 91 12.80 -5.67 -0.13
CA LYS A 91 12.80 -7.13 -0.25
C LYS A 91 14.02 -7.75 0.43
N GLN A 92 15.18 -7.14 0.25
CA GLN A 92 16.40 -7.63 0.85
C GLN A 92 16.37 -7.53 2.37
N ARG A 93 15.83 -6.41 2.89
CA ARG A 93 15.72 -6.23 4.32
C ARG A 93 14.77 -7.26 4.95
N VAL A 94 13.69 -7.59 4.25
CA VAL A 94 12.75 -8.60 4.73
C VAL A 94 13.44 -9.96 4.77
N LEU A 95 14.18 -10.30 3.73
CA LEU A 95 14.91 -11.56 3.66
C LEU A 95 15.95 -11.64 4.76
N ASP A 96 16.72 -10.59 4.97
CA ASP A 96 17.75 -10.55 6.00
C ASP A 96 17.15 -10.70 7.40
N GLY A 97 15.99 -10.07 7.64
CA GLY A 97 15.29 -10.20 8.89
C GLY A 97 14.82 -11.63 9.15
N TYR A 98 14.36 -12.29 8.10
CA TYR A 98 13.95 -13.68 8.19
C TYR A 98 15.15 -14.58 8.55
N LYS A 99 16.27 -14.38 7.87
CA LYS A 99 17.47 -15.19 8.12
C LYS A 99 18.01 -15.00 9.53
N SER A 100 17.97 -13.79 10.04
CA SER A 100 18.52 -13.50 11.36
C SER A 100 17.65 -14.03 12.49
N ARG A 101 16.40 -14.39 12.22
CA ARG A 101 15.46 -14.90 13.22
C ARG A 101 15.32 -16.41 13.22
N ARG A 102 16.08 -17.09 12.42
CA ARG A 102 16.02 -18.54 12.32
C ARG A 102 16.71 -19.22 13.46
#